data_3581f0e4792e022ca444087a09102b2e
#
_entry.id   3581f0e4792e022ca444087a09102b2e
#
_cell.length_a   1.000
_cell.length_b   1.000
_cell.length_c   1.000
_cell.angle_alpha   90.00
_cell.angle_beta   90.00
_cell.angle_gamma   90.00
#
_symmetry.space_group_name_H-M   'P 1'
#
loop_
_entity.id
_entity.type
_entity.pdbx_description
1 polymer ?
#
loop_
_entity_poly.entity_id
_entity_poly.type
_entity_poly.pdbx_seq_one_letter_code
_entity_poly.pdbx_strand_id
1 'polypeptide(L)'
;MDTLAQLTQEHDALRILLERIEAAAEARDAVALSASLQAARAALTSDLDAHISVEEAEAFSPIAETLGAGLVAPFYEEHVEIRATRDDVYARLERDEAPYAQALRLCDLILAHQQREDMMLFPSAREAVFR
;
A
#
# COMPACT_ATOMS: atom_id res chain seq x y z
N MET A 1 4.54 21.02 -1.92
CA MET A 1 4.92 19.80 -1.18
C MET A 1 5.74 18.93 -2.12
N ASP A 2 6.83 18.38 -1.65
CA ASP A 2 7.64 17.49 -2.47
C ASP A 2 6.97 16.11 -2.61
N THR A 3 7.42 15.34 -3.60
CA THR A 3 6.85 14.03 -3.93
C THR A 3 6.87 13.07 -2.73
N LEU A 4 7.99 12.99 -2.00
CA LEU A 4 8.10 12.08 -0.86
C LEU A 4 7.14 12.45 0.27
N ALA A 5 6.98 13.75 0.54
CA ALA A 5 6.03 14.22 1.55
C ALA A 5 4.59 13.89 1.16
N GLN A 6 4.26 14.05 -0.12
CA GLN A 6 2.94 13.69 -0.64
C GLN A 6 2.67 12.19 -0.51
N LEU A 7 3.63 11.35 -0.88
CA LEU A 7 3.50 9.90 -0.76
C LEU A 7 3.29 9.49 0.70
N THR A 8 4.02 10.10 1.63
CA THR A 8 3.86 9.84 3.06
C THR A 8 2.47 10.24 3.57
N GLN A 9 1.92 11.37 3.10
CA GLN A 9 0.55 11.76 3.44
C GLN A 9 -0.47 10.76 2.92
N GLU A 10 -0.28 10.24 1.71
CA GLU A 10 -1.15 9.22 1.14
C GLU A 10 -1.08 7.92 1.95
N HIS A 11 0.10 7.56 2.45
CA HIS A 11 0.26 6.44 3.38
C HIS A 11 -0.59 6.62 4.64
N ASP A 12 -0.54 7.80 5.24
CA ASP A 12 -1.29 8.08 6.47
C ASP A 12 -2.81 8.01 6.25
N ALA A 13 -3.29 8.54 5.13
CA ALA A 13 -4.71 8.47 4.79
C ALA A 13 -5.18 7.03 4.59
N LEU A 14 -4.40 6.22 3.90
CA LEU A 14 -4.74 4.81 3.66
C LEU A 14 -4.72 4.00 4.96
N ARG A 15 -3.77 4.30 5.86
CA ARG A 15 -3.66 3.59 7.14
C ARG A 15 -4.95 3.61 7.94
N ILE A 16 -5.67 4.72 7.94
CA ILE A 16 -6.94 4.83 8.65
C ILE A 16 -7.97 3.83 8.11
N LEU A 17 -8.03 3.69 6.78
CA LEU A 17 -8.95 2.73 6.16
C LEU A 17 -8.52 1.29 6.42
N LEU A 18 -7.23 1.01 6.40
CA LEU A 18 -6.69 -0.33 6.67
C LEU A 18 -6.97 -0.76 8.11
N GLU A 19 -6.89 0.15 9.07
CA GLU A 19 -7.21 -0.16 10.48
C GLU A 19 -8.65 -0.64 10.65
N ARG A 20 -9.58 -0.06 9.92
CA ARG A 20 -10.99 -0.46 9.95
C ARG A 20 -11.20 -1.84 9.33
N ILE A 21 -10.52 -2.10 8.21
CA ILE A 21 -10.56 -3.41 7.55
C ILE A 21 -9.98 -4.48 8.47
N GLU A 22 -8.83 -4.21 9.06
CA GLU A 22 -8.15 -5.12 9.99
C GLU A 22 -9.03 -5.47 11.18
N ALA A 23 -9.63 -4.46 11.81
CA ALA A 23 -10.51 -4.65 12.97
C ALA A 23 -11.71 -5.54 12.63
N ALA A 24 -12.36 -5.29 11.48
CA ALA A 24 -13.49 -6.10 11.03
C ALA A 24 -13.08 -7.54 10.71
N ALA A 25 -11.93 -7.72 10.07
CA ALA A 25 -11.42 -9.06 9.72
C ALA A 25 -11.02 -9.85 10.96
N GLU A 26 -10.36 -9.22 11.92
CA GLU A 26 -9.97 -9.88 13.18
C GLU A 26 -11.20 -10.28 14.01
N ALA A 27 -12.22 -9.44 14.01
CA ALA A 27 -13.48 -9.72 14.70
C ALA A 27 -14.32 -10.77 13.96
N ARG A 28 -13.95 -11.13 12.74
CA ARG A 28 -14.68 -12.04 11.84
C ARG A 28 -16.12 -11.57 11.65
N ASP A 29 -16.29 -10.27 11.51
CA ASP A 29 -17.58 -9.62 11.27
C ASP A 29 -17.72 -9.39 9.76
N ALA A 30 -18.46 -10.28 9.09
CA ALA A 30 -18.60 -10.27 7.63
C ALA A 30 -19.26 -8.97 7.12
N VAL A 31 -20.26 -8.47 7.84
CA VAL A 31 -20.96 -7.24 7.46
C VAL A 31 -20.05 -6.04 7.58
N ALA A 32 -19.35 -5.92 8.70
CA ALA A 32 -18.40 -4.82 8.92
C ALA A 32 -17.23 -4.89 7.92
N LEU A 33 -16.73 -6.10 7.63
CA LEU A 33 -15.65 -6.26 6.65
C LEU A 33 -16.08 -5.83 5.26
N SER A 34 -17.26 -6.26 4.81
CA SER A 34 -17.80 -5.85 3.51
C SER A 34 -17.96 -4.34 3.44
N ALA A 35 -18.54 -3.72 4.48
CA ALA A 35 -18.73 -2.27 4.53
C ALA A 35 -17.38 -1.52 4.49
N SER A 36 -16.38 -2.00 5.25
CA SER A 36 -15.05 -1.39 5.30
C SER A 36 -14.32 -1.51 3.96
N LEU A 37 -14.42 -2.67 3.31
CA LEU A 37 -13.80 -2.88 1.99
C LEU A 37 -14.49 -2.03 0.91
N GLN A 38 -15.81 -1.91 0.94
CA GLN A 38 -16.52 -1.06 -0.01
C GLN A 38 -16.18 0.41 0.20
N ALA A 39 -16.09 0.87 1.44
CA ALA A 39 -15.69 2.24 1.76
C ALA A 39 -14.26 2.55 1.31
N ALA A 40 -13.37 1.56 1.35
CA ALA A 40 -11.97 1.70 0.96
C ALA A 40 -11.71 1.38 -0.52
N ARG A 41 -12.74 1.01 -1.29
CA ARG A 41 -12.53 0.48 -2.66
C ARG A 41 -11.77 1.44 -3.57
N ALA A 42 -12.17 2.69 -3.64
CA ALA A 42 -11.47 3.68 -4.48
C ALA A 42 -10.02 3.87 -4.01
N ALA A 43 -9.81 3.96 -2.70
CA ALA A 43 -8.48 4.15 -2.13
C ALA A 43 -7.55 2.97 -2.42
N LEU A 44 -8.06 1.75 -2.38
CA LEU A 44 -7.29 0.52 -2.60
C LEU A 44 -7.16 0.14 -4.07
N THR A 45 -7.93 0.71 -4.97
CA THR A 45 -7.87 0.41 -6.41
C THR A 45 -7.27 1.59 -7.17
N SER A 46 -8.08 2.50 -7.69
CA SER A 46 -7.60 3.60 -8.53
C SER A 46 -6.58 4.50 -7.83
N ASP A 47 -6.81 4.86 -6.57
CA ASP A 47 -5.90 5.74 -5.83
C ASP A 47 -4.57 5.05 -5.52
N LEU A 48 -4.62 3.79 -5.10
CA LEU A 48 -3.41 3.02 -4.84
C LEU A 48 -2.60 2.80 -6.12
N ASP A 49 -3.26 2.47 -7.23
CA ASP A 49 -2.57 2.29 -8.51
C ASP A 49 -1.90 3.59 -8.98
N ALA A 50 -2.55 4.74 -8.80
CA ALA A 50 -1.98 6.05 -9.10
C ALA A 50 -0.77 6.34 -8.19
N HIS A 51 -0.90 6.07 -6.89
CA HIS A 51 0.18 6.21 -5.91
C HIS A 51 1.40 5.38 -6.31
N ILE A 52 1.21 4.11 -6.65
CA ILE A 52 2.28 3.20 -7.07
C ILE A 52 2.95 3.72 -8.34
N SER A 53 2.18 4.19 -9.32
CA SER A 53 2.74 4.72 -10.56
C SER A 53 3.63 5.95 -10.32
N VAL A 54 3.18 6.87 -9.48
CA VAL A 54 3.98 8.05 -9.10
C VAL A 54 5.23 7.65 -8.34
N GLU A 55 5.10 6.74 -7.39
CA GLU A 55 6.21 6.27 -6.56
C GLU A 55 7.29 5.61 -7.42
N GLU A 56 6.92 4.74 -8.33
CA GLU A 56 7.88 4.05 -9.21
C GLU A 56 8.58 5.02 -10.16
N ALA A 57 7.85 5.97 -10.73
CA ALA A 57 8.39 6.91 -11.69
C ALA A 57 9.21 8.05 -11.04
N GLU A 58 8.71 8.60 -9.94
CA GLU A 58 9.26 9.83 -9.35
C GLU A 58 10.11 9.61 -8.10
N ALA A 59 10.04 8.43 -7.48
CA ALA A 59 10.86 8.09 -6.32
C ALA A 59 11.82 6.94 -6.63
N PHE A 60 11.32 5.79 -7.03
CA PHE A 60 12.16 4.61 -7.21
C PHE A 60 13.18 4.77 -8.35
N SER A 61 12.78 5.33 -9.49
CA SER A 61 13.69 5.52 -10.61
C SER A 61 14.88 6.42 -10.26
N PRO A 62 14.68 7.63 -9.67
CA PRO A 62 15.81 8.45 -9.24
C PRO A 62 16.67 7.80 -8.15
N ILE A 63 16.04 7.06 -7.22
CA ILE A 63 16.79 6.34 -6.18
C ILE A 63 17.68 5.26 -6.81
N ALA A 64 17.13 4.49 -7.74
CA ALA A 64 17.89 3.44 -8.43
C ALA A 64 19.08 4.01 -9.20
N GLU A 65 18.90 5.15 -9.87
CA GLU A 65 19.97 5.81 -10.61
C GLU A 65 21.12 6.28 -9.71
N THR A 66 20.81 6.73 -8.50
CA THR A 66 21.79 7.31 -7.59
C THR A 66 22.36 6.28 -6.61
N LEU A 67 21.50 5.41 -6.04
CA LEU A 67 21.88 4.48 -4.98
C LEU A 67 21.91 3.02 -5.41
N GLY A 68 21.49 2.72 -6.63
CA GLY A 68 21.51 1.37 -7.20
C GLY A 68 20.13 0.71 -7.25
N ALA A 69 19.91 -0.06 -8.30
CA ALA A 69 18.65 -0.75 -8.54
C ALA A 69 18.30 -1.77 -7.46
N GLY A 70 19.30 -2.40 -6.83
CA GLY A 70 19.09 -3.41 -5.79
C GLY A 70 18.37 -2.86 -4.56
N LEU A 71 18.50 -1.56 -4.28
CA LEU A 71 17.85 -0.96 -3.13
C LEU A 71 16.32 -0.89 -3.29
N VAL A 72 15.84 -0.68 -4.51
CA VAL A 72 14.41 -0.52 -4.79
C VAL A 72 13.74 -1.81 -5.29
N ALA A 73 14.50 -2.79 -5.75
CA ALA A 73 13.94 -4.03 -6.29
C ALA A 73 12.92 -4.71 -5.36
N PRO A 74 13.17 -4.86 -4.04
CA PRO A 74 12.17 -5.46 -3.16
C PRO A 74 10.86 -4.68 -3.10
N PHE A 75 10.92 -3.35 -3.23
CA PHE A 75 9.71 -2.50 -3.19
C PHE A 75 8.86 -2.68 -4.45
N TYR A 76 9.48 -2.85 -5.61
CA TYR A 76 8.76 -3.21 -6.85
C TYR A 76 8.06 -4.56 -6.71
N GLU A 77 8.73 -5.56 -6.15
CA GLU A 77 8.15 -6.88 -5.92
C GLU A 77 6.97 -6.81 -4.95
N GLU A 78 7.08 -5.98 -3.91
CA GLU A 78 6.00 -5.77 -2.95
C GLU A 78 4.78 -5.12 -3.62
N HIS A 79 4.98 -4.19 -4.53
CA HIS A 79 3.88 -3.61 -5.31
C HIS A 79 3.10 -4.68 -6.08
N VAL A 80 3.81 -5.60 -6.72
CA VAL A 80 3.17 -6.71 -7.46
C VAL A 80 2.32 -7.57 -6.51
N GLU A 81 2.88 -7.93 -5.35
CA GLU A 81 2.20 -8.77 -4.36
C GLU A 81 1.00 -8.06 -3.73
N ILE A 82 1.14 -6.77 -3.41
CA ILE A 82 0.05 -5.95 -2.87
C ILE A 82 -1.12 -5.90 -3.86
N ARG A 83 -0.84 -5.61 -5.13
CA ARG A 83 -1.91 -5.53 -6.14
C ARG A 83 -2.59 -6.88 -6.36
N ALA A 84 -1.83 -7.96 -6.40
CA ALA A 84 -2.40 -9.31 -6.56
C ALA A 84 -3.29 -9.69 -5.38
N THR A 85 -2.86 -9.39 -4.16
CA THR A 85 -3.64 -9.68 -2.94
C THR A 85 -4.89 -8.82 -2.89
N ARG A 86 -4.79 -7.52 -3.23
CA ARG A 86 -5.94 -6.63 -3.34
C ARG A 86 -6.97 -7.16 -4.32
N ASP A 87 -6.53 -7.56 -5.49
CA ASP A 87 -7.44 -8.06 -6.52
C ASP A 87 -8.16 -9.33 -6.07
N ASP A 88 -7.45 -10.22 -5.36
CA ASP A 88 -8.05 -11.43 -4.79
C ASP A 88 -9.11 -11.09 -3.72
N VAL A 89 -8.82 -10.11 -2.86
CA VAL A 89 -9.77 -9.66 -1.83
C VAL A 89 -11.08 -9.20 -2.47
N TYR A 90 -11.00 -8.31 -3.47
CA TYR A 90 -12.21 -7.77 -4.10
C TYR A 90 -12.92 -8.80 -4.98
N ALA A 91 -12.19 -9.70 -5.63
CA ALA A 91 -12.81 -10.79 -6.39
C ALA A 91 -13.63 -11.71 -5.48
N ARG A 92 -13.11 -12.03 -4.28
CA ARG A 92 -13.84 -12.83 -3.29
C ARG A 92 -15.05 -12.09 -2.75
N LEU A 93 -14.90 -10.81 -2.47
CA LEU A 93 -16.01 -9.97 -1.99
C LEU A 93 -17.16 -9.95 -3.00
N GLU A 94 -16.84 -9.86 -4.30
CA GLU A 94 -17.83 -9.86 -5.38
C GLU A 94 -18.56 -11.21 -5.52
N ARG A 95 -17.99 -12.30 -5.00
CA ARG A 95 -18.62 -13.62 -4.93
C ARG A 95 -19.36 -13.84 -3.61
N ASP A 96 -19.62 -12.79 -2.85
CA ASP A 96 -20.27 -12.85 -1.53
C ASP A 96 -19.51 -13.69 -0.51
N GLU A 97 -18.18 -13.80 -0.66
CA GLU A 97 -17.32 -14.41 0.35
C GLU A 97 -16.87 -13.35 1.35
N ALA A 98 -16.54 -13.79 2.57
CA ALA A 98 -15.93 -12.94 3.58
C ALA A 98 -14.41 -13.22 3.61
N PRO A 99 -13.57 -12.43 2.92
CA PRO A 99 -12.16 -12.74 2.75
C PRO A 99 -11.31 -12.30 3.95
N TYR A 100 -11.56 -12.87 5.14
CA TYR A 100 -10.88 -12.47 6.37
C TYR A 100 -9.37 -12.61 6.28
N ALA A 101 -8.87 -13.79 5.91
CA ALA A 101 -7.43 -14.05 5.84
C ALA A 101 -6.75 -13.18 4.78
N GLN A 102 -7.38 -13.05 3.61
CA GLN A 102 -6.83 -12.26 2.51
C GLN A 102 -6.81 -10.76 2.84
N ALA A 103 -7.85 -10.27 3.53
CA ALA A 103 -7.91 -8.87 3.96
C ALA A 103 -6.83 -8.57 5.00
N LEU A 104 -6.61 -9.46 5.96
CA LEU A 104 -5.53 -9.32 6.94
C LEU A 104 -4.16 -9.32 6.26
N ARG A 105 -3.95 -10.22 5.30
CA ARG A 105 -2.72 -10.27 4.53
C ARG A 105 -2.49 -8.97 3.76
N LEU A 106 -3.52 -8.44 3.12
CA LEU A 106 -3.42 -7.16 2.38
C LEU A 106 -3.00 -6.02 3.32
N CYS A 107 -3.64 -5.92 4.48
CA CYS A 107 -3.28 -4.92 5.48
C CYS A 107 -1.82 -5.05 5.92
N ASP A 108 -1.38 -6.27 6.25
CA ASP A 108 0.00 -6.52 6.68
C ASP A 108 1.01 -6.16 5.59
N LEU A 109 0.75 -6.52 4.35
CA LEU A 109 1.63 -6.21 3.22
C LEU A 109 1.78 -4.70 3.01
N ILE A 110 0.65 -3.99 2.99
CA ILE A 110 0.68 -2.53 2.77
C ILE A 110 1.34 -1.81 3.93
N LEU A 111 0.97 -2.13 5.17
CA LEU A 111 1.51 -1.45 6.35
C LEU A 111 3.01 -1.69 6.50
N ALA A 112 3.49 -2.91 6.29
CA ALA A 112 4.92 -3.22 6.35
C ALA A 112 5.70 -2.52 5.24
N HIS A 113 5.14 -2.47 4.03
CA HIS A 113 5.73 -1.77 2.88
C HIS A 113 5.86 -0.27 3.16
N GLN A 114 4.78 0.36 3.62
CA GLN A 114 4.77 1.79 3.97
C GLN A 114 5.76 2.11 5.07
N GLN A 115 5.86 1.28 6.09
CA GLN A 115 6.77 1.48 7.19
C GLN A 115 8.23 1.47 6.71
N ARG A 116 8.59 0.53 5.85
CA ARG A 116 9.95 0.47 5.31
C ARG A 116 10.26 1.67 4.42
N GLU A 117 9.30 2.14 3.64
CA GLU A 117 9.48 3.35 2.84
C GLU A 117 9.66 4.58 3.71
N ASP A 118 8.76 4.79 4.67
CA ASP A 118 8.76 6.00 5.50
C ASP A 118 9.96 6.05 6.46
N MET A 119 10.41 4.91 6.97
CA MET A 119 11.47 4.86 7.99
C MET A 119 12.86 4.58 7.44
N MET A 120 12.99 4.03 6.26
CA MET A 120 14.27 3.62 5.68
C MET A 120 14.53 4.21 4.31
N LEU A 121 13.67 3.92 3.33
CA LEU A 121 13.92 4.28 1.94
C LEU A 121 13.85 5.79 1.71
N PHE A 122 12.77 6.42 2.14
CA PHE A 122 12.57 7.86 1.94
C PHE A 122 13.57 8.72 2.71
N PRO A 123 13.92 8.44 3.97
CA PRO A 123 15.00 9.16 4.64
C PRO A 123 16.33 9.07 3.90
N SER A 124 16.71 7.89 3.41
CA SER A 124 17.92 7.70 2.62
C SER A 124 17.88 8.48 1.31
N ALA A 125 16.71 8.49 0.65
CA ALA A 125 16.51 9.23 -0.59
C ALA A 125 16.59 10.75 -0.37
N ARG A 126 16.02 11.27 0.72
CA ARG A 126 16.11 12.69 1.05
C ARG A 126 17.55 13.14 1.23
N GLU A 127 18.36 12.30 1.85
CA GLU A 127 19.75 12.60 2.13
C GLU A 127 20.63 12.58 0.88
N ALA A 128 20.41 11.61 -0.02
CA ALA A 128 21.30 11.33 -1.15
C ALA A 128 20.77 11.79 -2.50
N VAL A 129 19.45 11.87 -2.70
CA VAL A 129 18.81 12.09 -4.00
C VAL A 129 18.03 13.39 -4.07
N PHE A 130 17.20 13.65 -3.06
CA PHE A 130 16.27 14.79 -3.04
C PHE A 130 16.73 15.91 -2.09
N ARG A 131 17.98 16.26 -2.18
CA ARG A 131 18.55 17.34 -1.38
C ARG A 131 17.99 18.70 -1.76
#